data_c1cf15fd5e4d2744406395fa99429e98
#
_entry.id   c1cf15fd5e4d2744406395fa99429e98
#
_cell.length_a   1.000
_cell.length_b   1.000
_cell.length_c   1.000
_cell.angle_alpha   90.00
_cell.angle_beta   90.00
_cell.angle_gamma   90.00
#
_symmetry.space_group_name_H-M   'P 1'
#
loop_
_entity.id
_entity.type
_entity.pdbx_description
1 polymer ?
#
loop_
_entity_poly.entity_id
_entity_poly.type
_entity_poly.pdbx_seq_one_letter_code
_entity_poly.pdbx_strand_id
1 'polypeptide(L)' 'SSVITFSTSSKEILPQVSRRFNSKDYLVVSYNLDRQVQGEYTNYQVTMVIKSKKGYDEGYLLQLMQEFPEVTVEKIE' A
#
# COMPACT_ATOMS: atom_id res chain seq x y z
N SER A 1 12.77 -8.08 -0.81
CA SER A 1 11.47 -7.47 -0.50
C SER A 1 11.44 -6.02 -0.93
N SER A 2 10.24 -5.52 -1.16
CA SER A 2 10.01 -4.11 -1.43
C SER A 2 9.07 -3.53 -0.38
N VAL A 3 9.20 -2.24 -0.12
CA VAL A 3 8.41 -1.56 0.90
C VAL A 3 7.69 -0.39 0.25
N ILE A 4 6.37 -0.36 0.40
CA ILE A 4 5.53 0.73 -0.11
C ILE A 4 4.99 1.50 1.08
N THR A 5 5.23 2.81 1.11
CA THR A 5 4.66 3.70 2.11
C THR A 5 3.61 4.57 1.43
N PHE A 6 2.41 4.56 1.98
CA PHE A 6 1.30 5.34 1.44
C PHE A 6 0.39 5.85 2.55
N SER A 7 -0.41 6.83 2.23
CA SER A 7 -1.43 7.34 3.13
C SER A 7 -2.83 7.10 2.58
N THR A 8 -3.79 6.93 3.47
CA THR A 8 -5.19 6.77 3.11
C THR A 8 -6.08 7.25 4.26
N SER A 9 -7.22 7.80 3.93
CA SER A 9 -8.25 8.14 4.91
C SER A 9 -9.13 6.93 5.24
N SER A 10 -9.03 5.84 4.50
CA SER A 10 -9.89 4.66 4.62
C SER A 10 -9.05 3.41 4.82
N LYS A 11 -8.93 2.96 6.08
CA LYS A 11 -8.17 1.73 6.38
C LYS A 11 -8.85 0.48 5.80
N GLU A 12 -10.13 0.56 5.46
CA GLU A 12 -10.89 -0.54 4.89
C GLU A 12 -10.39 -0.93 3.50
N ILE A 13 -9.57 -0.08 2.87
CA ILE A 13 -8.98 -0.36 1.57
C ILE A 13 -7.91 -1.46 1.63
N LEU A 14 -7.29 -1.68 2.81
CA LEU A 14 -6.13 -2.56 2.93
C LEU A 14 -6.36 -4.00 2.45
N PRO A 15 -7.47 -4.66 2.80
CA PRO A 15 -7.72 -6.01 2.26
C PRO A 15 -7.85 -6.03 0.74
N GLN A 16 -8.39 -4.97 0.14
CA GLN A 16 -8.53 -4.87 -1.31
C GLN A 16 -7.17 -4.71 -1.98
N VAL A 17 -6.32 -3.87 -1.42
CA VAL A 17 -4.94 -3.69 -1.89
C VAL A 17 -4.19 -5.01 -1.84
N SER A 18 -4.27 -5.72 -0.72
CA SER A 18 -3.60 -7.02 -0.54
C SER A 18 -4.07 -8.03 -1.59
N ARG A 19 -5.38 -8.13 -1.81
CA ARG A 19 -5.92 -9.06 -2.81
C ARG A 19 -5.45 -8.72 -4.21
N ARG A 20 -5.42 -7.42 -4.53
CA ARG A 20 -4.96 -6.99 -5.86
C ARG A 20 -3.50 -7.35 -6.09
N PHE A 21 -2.64 -7.10 -5.10
CA PHE A 21 -1.22 -7.44 -5.17
C PHE A 21 -1.04 -8.95 -5.30
N ASN A 22 -1.75 -9.73 -4.48
CA ASN A 22 -1.66 -11.20 -4.53
C ASN A 22 -2.08 -11.74 -5.90
N SER A 23 -3.05 -11.12 -6.56
CA SER A 23 -3.50 -11.53 -7.89
C SER A 23 -2.42 -11.33 -8.96
N LYS A 24 -1.40 -10.54 -8.66
CA LYS A 24 -0.28 -10.25 -9.56
C LYS A 24 1.05 -10.83 -9.05
N ASP A 25 0.96 -11.85 -8.20
CA ASP A 25 2.11 -12.57 -7.64
C ASP A 25 3.00 -11.71 -6.73
N TYR A 26 2.45 -10.64 -6.18
CA TYR A 26 3.10 -9.86 -5.13
C TYR A 26 2.44 -10.22 -3.81
N LEU A 27 3.18 -10.93 -2.96
CA LEU A 27 2.67 -11.32 -1.65
C LEU A 27 2.85 -10.18 -0.66
N VAL A 28 1.75 -9.71 -0.07
CA VAL A 28 1.82 -8.77 1.05
C VAL A 28 2.16 -9.56 2.30
N VAL A 29 3.37 -9.37 2.80
CA VAL A 29 3.91 -10.11 3.95
C VAL A 29 3.40 -9.51 5.25
N SER A 30 3.39 -8.19 5.32
CA SER A 30 2.96 -7.47 6.51
C SER A 30 2.65 -6.02 6.15
N TYR A 31 1.88 -5.37 7.00
CA TYR A 31 1.75 -3.91 6.95
C TYR A 31 1.60 -3.36 8.34
N ASN A 32 2.07 -2.11 8.51
CA ASN A 32 1.99 -1.36 9.74
C ASN A 32 1.13 -0.13 9.49
N LEU A 33 0.19 0.14 10.39
CA LEU A 33 -0.68 1.29 10.35
C LEU A 33 -0.29 2.28 11.42
N ASP A 34 -0.09 3.53 11.01
CA ASP A 34 0.09 4.65 11.91
C ASP A 34 -1.08 5.62 11.75
N ARG A 35 -1.94 5.69 12.77
CA ARG A 35 -3.12 6.55 12.76
C ARG A 35 -2.72 7.97 13.10
N GLN A 36 -3.07 8.90 12.23
CA GLN A 36 -2.75 10.31 12.39
C GLN A 36 -4.05 11.12 12.44
N VAL A 37 -4.20 11.95 13.46
CA VAL A 37 -5.40 12.77 13.65
C VAL A 37 -5.00 14.23 13.57
N GLN A 38 -5.69 14.99 12.71
CA GLN A 38 -5.54 16.43 12.59
C GLN A 38 -6.93 17.08 12.62
N GLY A 39 -7.29 17.71 13.76
CA GLY A 39 -8.62 18.28 13.93
C GLY A 39 -9.69 17.22 13.76
N GLU A 40 -10.57 17.39 12.79
CA GLU A 40 -11.65 16.45 12.48
C GLU A 40 -11.25 15.35 11.52
N TYR A 41 -10.03 15.43 10.99
CA TYR A 41 -9.56 14.49 9.97
C TYR A 41 -8.72 13.39 10.59
N THR A 42 -9.00 12.14 10.18
CA THR A 42 -8.18 11.00 10.51
C THR A 42 -7.57 10.46 9.23
N ASN A 43 -6.27 10.24 9.26
CA ASN A 43 -5.53 9.67 8.15
C ASN A 43 -4.66 8.53 8.68
N TYR A 44 -4.29 7.62 7.80
CA TYR A 44 -3.43 6.49 8.15
C TYR A 44 -2.21 6.50 7.25
N GLN A 45 -1.03 6.40 7.86
CA GLN A 45 0.18 6.11 7.11
C GLN A 45 0.43 4.62 7.19
N VAL A 46 0.58 4.00 6.03
CA VAL A 46 0.74 2.55 5.92
C VAL A 46 2.11 2.26 5.34
N THR A 47 2.82 1.35 5.98
CA THR A 47 4.06 0.79 5.47
C THR A 47 3.79 -0.67 5.15
N MET A 48 3.82 -1.02 3.87
CA MET A 48 3.46 -2.34 3.40
C MET A 48 4.70 -3.04 2.83
N VAL A 49 5.00 -4.22 3.34
CA VAL A 49 6.13 -5.04 2.88
C VAL A 49 5.60 -6.09 1.93
N ILE A 50 6.19 -6.14 0.74
CA ILE A 50 5.81 -7.12 -0.28
C ILE A 50 6.99 -7.97 -0.70
N LYS A 51 6.70 -9.19 -1.15
CA LYS A 51 7.66 -10.13 -1.72
C LYS A 51 7.19 -10.59 -3.09
N SER A 52 8.14 -10.81 -3.98
CA SER A 52 7.88 -11.39 -5.29
C SER A 52 9.02 -12.32 -5.67
N LYS A 53 8.67 -13.46 -6.27
CA LYS A 53 9.66 -14.41 -6.80
C LYS A 53 10.27 -13.92 -8.10
N LYS A 54 9.62 -12.99 -8.77
CA LYS A 54 10.02 -12.51 -10.11
C LYS A 54 10.74 -11.17 -10.08
N GLY A 55 11.03 -10.63 -8.88
CA GLY A 55 11.60 -9.31 -8.72
C GLY A 55 10.53 -8.23 -8.66
N TYR A 56 10.97 -6.98 -8.68
CA TYR A 56 10.08 -5.83 -8.46
C TYR A 56 10.21 -4.83 -9.59
N ASP A 57 9.08 -4.37 -10.08
CA ASP A 57 8.98 -3.26 -11.02
C ASP A 57 8.25 -2.13 -10.32
N GLU A 58 8.98 -1.09 -9.92
CA GLU A 58 8.40 0.03 -9.17
C GLU A 58 7.30 0.74 -9.95
N GLY A 59 7.46 0.90 -11.25
CA GLY A 59 6.44 1.51 -12.10
C GLY A 59 5.14 0.72 -12.09
N TYR A 60 5.25 -0.60 -12.14
CA TYR A 60 4.08 -1.47 -12.10
C TYR A 60 3.41 -1.45 -10.72
N LEU A 61 4.23 -1.48 -9.65
CA LEU A 61 3.70 -1.37 -8.29
C LEU A 61 2.92 -0.06 -8.10
N LEU A 62 3.46 1.02 -8.62
CA LEU A 62 2.80 2.32 -8.58
C LEU A 62 1.47 2.28 -9.36
N GLN A 63 1.43 1.65 -10.54
CA GLN A 63 0.20 1.49 -11.30
C GLN A 63 -0.88 0.76 -10.51
N LEU A 64 -0.50 -0.32 -9.82
CA LEU A 64 -1.45 -1.07 -8.99
C LEU A 64 -2.02 -0.18 -7.88
N MET A 65 -1.15 0.59 -7.23
CA MET A 65 -1.60 1.49 -6.16
C MET A 65 -2.51 2.60 -6.69
N GLN A 66 -2.27 3.08 -7.89
CA GLN A 66 -3.09 4.13 -8.52
C GLN A 66 -4.49 3.66 -8.90
N GLU A 67 -4.77 2.36 -8.85
CA GLU A 67 -6.13 1.85 -9.01
C GLU A 67 -7.02 2.23 -7.81
N PHE A 68 -6.43 2.66 -6.71
CA PHE A 68 -7.16 2.99 -5.48
C PHE A 68 -7.13 4.51 -5.26
N PRO A 69 -8.22 5.22 -5.59
CA PRO A 69 -8.24 6.68 -5.45
C PRO A 69 -8.09 7.17 -4.01
N GLU A 70 -8.41 6.33 -3.03
CA GLU A 70 -8.27 6.66 -1.61
C GLU A 70 -6.82 6.66 -1.12
N VAL A 71 -5.89 6.20 -1.96
CA VAL A 71 -4.49 6.01 -1.58
C VAL A 71 -3.62 7.07 -2.23
N THR A 72 -2.70 7.61 -1.43
CA THR A 72 -1.63 8.50 -1.92
C THR A 72 -0.29 7.84 -1.62
N VAL A 73 0.42 7.43 -2.65
CA VAL A 73 1.73 6.80 -2.48
C VAL A 73 2.77 7.86 -2.12
N GLU A 74 3.53 7.58 -1.07
CA GLU A 74 4.61 8.46 -0.63
C GLU A 74 5.97 8.01 -1.15
N LYS A 75 6.26 6.71 -1.05
CA LYS A 75 7.50 6.15 -1.60
C LYS A 75 7.40 4.64 -1.79
N ILE A 76 8.24 4.14 -2.68
CA ILE A 76 8.48 2.71 -2.92
C ILE A 76 9.98 2.49 -2.82
N GLU A 77 10.37 1.54 -1.97
CA GLU A 77 11.79 1.23 -1.74
C GLU A 77 12.13 -0.22 -2.05
#